data_d5f21ffb2115968df0cbe63a2816409f
#
_entry.id   d5f21ffb2115968df0cbe63a2816409f
#
_cell.length_a   1.000
_cell.length_b   1.000
_cell.length_c   1.000
_cell.angle_alpha   90.00
_cell.angle_beta   90.00
_cell.angle_gamma   90.00
#
_symmetry.space_group_name_H-M   'P 1'
#
loop_
_entity.id
_entity.type
_entity.pdbx_description
1 polymer ?
#
loop_
_entity_poly.entity_id
_entity_poly.type
_entity_poly.pdbx_seq_one_letter_code
_entity_poly.pdbx_strand_id
1 'polypeptide(L)' 'MEIVSLTGWIAPLENGTPEIHAHFSASTVMGDTVVTLGGHLTTGTITSIKVVVVIGVIEDSNIKAEIDPRLNQTDLKLSL' A
#
# COMPACT_ATOMS: atom_id res chain seq x y z
N MET A 1 5.67 -16.30 -7.65
CA MET A 1 4.54 -15.38 -7.40
C MET A 1 4.70 -14.14 -8.24
N GLU A 2 3.67 -13.78 -8.96
CA GLU A 2 3.67 -12.60 -9.81
C GLU A 2 2.64 -11.59 -9.31
N ILE A 3 3.04 -10.31 -9.28
CA ILE A 3 2.14 -9.24 -8.87
C ILE A 3 1.13 -8.99 -9.99
N VAL A 4 -0.14 -9.02 -9.64
CA VAL A 4 -1.26 -8.73 -10.56
C VAL A 4 -1.63 -7.26 -10.44
N SER A 5 -1.68 -6.71 -9.23
CA SER A 5 -1.99 -5.31 -9.01
C SER A 5 -1.30 -4.80 -7.74
N LEU A 6 -1.05 -3.51 -7.72
CA LEU A 6 -0.54 -2.78 -6.56
C LEU A 6 -1.13 -1.38 -6.59
N THR A 7 -1.88 -1.03 -5.56
CA THR A 7 -2.48 0.29 -5.42
C THR A 7 -2.39 0.77 -3.99
N GLY A 8 -2.30 2.06 -3.80
CA GLY A 8 -2.26 2.63 -2.47
C GLY A 8 -1.82 4.07 -2.48
N TRP A 9 -1.39 4.52 -1.32
CA TRP A 9 -0.96 5.90 -1.14
C TRP A 9 0.17 5.97 -0.10
N ILE A 10 0.90 7.08 -0.17
CA ILE A 10 1.91 7.47 0.81
C ILE A 10 1.56 8.88 1.25
N ALA A 11 1.38 9.08 2.55
CA ALA A 11 1.05 10.39 3.09
C ALA A 11 1.72 10.57 4.46
N PRO A 12 2.01 11.82 4.86
CA PRO A 12 2.63 12.06 6.15
C PRO A 12 1.60 11.94 7.28
N LEU A 13 2.02 11.33 8.39
CA LEU A 13 1.34 11.46 9.67
C LEU A 13 1.50 12.88 10.22
N GLU A 14 0.79 13.21 11.31
CA GLU A 14 0.88 14.55 11.93
C GLU A 14 2.31 14.92 12.33
N ASN A 15 3.13 13.92 12.71
CA ASN A 15 4.53 14.14 13.05
C ASN A 15 5.47 14.22 11.84
N GLY A 16 4.94 14.16 10.63
CA GLY A 16 5.71 14.21 9.40
C GLY A 16 6.28 12.88 8.92
N THR A 17 6.14 11.81 9.68
CA THR A 17 6.60 10.48 9.27
C THR A 17 5.77 9.98 8.10
N PRO A 18 6.38 9.53 7.00
CA PRO A 18 5.61 8.97 5.89
C PRO A 18 4.97 7.64 6.27
N GLU A 19 3.70 7.52 5.93
CA GLU A 19 2.94 6.28 6.11
C GLU A 19 2.57 5.72 4.74
N ILE A 20 2.75 4.43 4.57
CA ILE A 20 2.43 3.73 3.33
C ILE A 20 1.24 2.84 3.59
N HIS A 21 0.20 3.01 2.77
CA HIS A 21 -0.97 2.14 2.80
C HIS A 21 -1.16 1.62 1.38
N ALA A 22 -0.77 0.38 1.14
CA ALA A 22 -0.83 -0.22 -0.17
C ALA A 22 -1.39 -1.64 -0.08
N HIS A 23 -2.16 -2.00 -1.09
CA HIS A 23 -2.71 -3.33 -1.25
C HIS A 23 -2.17 -3.93 -2.53
N PHE A 24 -1.90 -5.20 -2.50
CA PHE A 24 -1.46 -5.92 -3.69
C PHE A 24 -2.25 -7.21 -3.87
N SER A 25 -2.30 -7.68 -5.10
CA SER A 25 -2.68 -9.05 -5.40
C SER A 25 -1.55 -9.70 -6.18
N ALA A 26 -1.36 -10.98 -5.94
CA ALA A 26 -0.30 -11.75 -6.58
C ALA A 26 -0.80 -13.15 -6.87
N SER A 27 -0.32 -13.71 -7.97
CA SER A 27 -0.69 -15.06 -8.40
C SER A 27 0.48 -16.00 -8.30
N THR A 28 0.20 -17.23 -7.90
CA THR A 28 1.18 -18.30 -7.85
C THR A 28 0.53 -19.61 -8.26
N VAL A 29 1.34 -20.56 -8.70
CA VAL A 29 0.88 -21.90 -9.03
C VAL A 29 1.01 -22.79 -7.79
N MET A 30 -0.09 -23.43 -7.43
CA MET A 30 -0.12 -24.41 -6.34
C MET A 30 -0.70 -25.72 -6.88
N GLY A 31 0.18 -26.70 -7.13
CA GLY A 31 -0.20 -27.91 -7.81
C GLY A 31 -0.64 -27.63 -9.25
N ASP A 32 -1.87 -28.00 -9.59
CA ASP A 32 -2.45 -27.77 -10.92
C ASP A 32 -3.31 -26.49 -10.97
N THR A 33 -3.29 -25.70 -9.91
CA THR A 33 -4.19 -24.56 -9.77
C THR A 33 -3.39 -23.26 -9.69
N VAL A 34 -3.89 -22.21 -10.35
CA VAL A 34 -3.41 -20.84 -10.16
C VAL A 34 -4.23 -20.20 -9.06
N VAL A 35 -3.56 -19.69 -8.03
CA VAL A 35 -4.18 -19.02 -6.89
C VAL A 35 -3.77 -17.57 -6.89
N THR A 36 -4.73 -16.67 -6.71
CA THR A 36 -4.48 -15.26 -6.53
C THR A 36 -4.81 -14.87 -5.10
N LEU A 37 -3.84 -14.24 -4.45
CA LEU A 37 -3.95 -13.79 -3.07
C LEU A 37 -3.78 -12.28 -3.04
N GLY A 38 -4.40 -11.64 -2.07
CA GLY A 38 -4.29 -10.20 -1.88
C GLY A 38 -4.13 -9.84 -0.42
N GLY A 39 -3.59 -8.67 -0.16
CA GLY A 39 -3.40 -8.18 1.18
C GLY A 39 -2.68 -6.85 1.24
N HIS A 40 -2.35 -6.44 2.46
CA HIS A 40 -1.58 -5.23 2.72
C HIS A 40 -0.11 -5.47 2.43
N LEU A 41 0.53 -4.46 1.87
CA LEU A 41 1.98 -4.43 1.74
C LEU A 41 2.57 -4.07 3.11
N THR A 42 3.49 -4.90 3.59
CA THR A 42 4.11 -4.71 4.91
C THR A 42 5.60 -4.46 4.78
N THR A 43 6.19 -3.91 5.85
CA THR A 43 7.63 -3.70 5.93
C THR A 43 8.37 -5.02 5.75
N GLY A 44 9.45 -4.97 4.99
CA GLY A 44 10.26 -6.16 4.71
C GLY A 44 9.89 -6.90 3.45
N THR A 45 8.88 -6.43 2.72
CA THR A 45 8.55 -6.98 1.40
C THR A 45 9.66 -6.63 0.42
N ILE A 46 10.19 -7.64 -0.24
CA ILE A 46 11.33 -7.49 -1.16
C ILE A 46 10.95 -8.11 -2.50
N THR A 47 11.26 -7.41 -3.58
CA THR A 47 11.07 -7.95 -4.93
C THR A 47 12.21 -8.87 -5.29
N SER A 48 11.90 -9.97 -5.97
CA SER A 48 12.91 -10.94 -6.37
C SER A 48 13.80 -10.42 -7.50
N ILE A 49 13.21 -9.76 -8.48
CA ILE A 49 13.95 -9.20 -9.63
C ILE A 49 13.81 -7.69 -9.64
N LYS A 50 12.64 -7.19 -9.98
CA LYS A 50 12.31 -5.77 -9.92
C LYS A 50 10.81 -5.53 -9.99
N VAL A 51 10.41 -4.36 -9.52
CA VAL A 51 9.05 -3.83 -9.69
C VAL A 51 9.18 -2.40 -10.23
N VAL A 52 8.34 -2.09 -11.20
CA VAL A 52 8.22 -0.72 -11.72
C VAL A 52 6.89 -0.17 -11.24
N VAL A 53 6.91 0.97 -10.57
CA VAL A 53 5.70 1.62 -10.07
C VAL A 53 5.54 3.00 -10.71
N VAL A 54 4.28 3.42 -10.85
CA VAL A 54 3.93 4.79 -11.25
C VAL A 54 3.34 5.48 -10.04
N ILE A 55 3.91 6.62 -9.68
CA ILE A 55 3.49 7.37 -8.51
C ILE A 55 3.02 8.75 -8.96
N GLY A 56 1.75 9.07 -8.64
CA GLY A 56 1.24 10.42 -8.78
C GLY A 56 1.52 11.20 -7.50
N VAL A 57 2.00 12.42 -7.63
CA VAL A 57 2.28 13.28 -6.48
C VAL A 57 1.24 14.39 -6.41
N ILE A 58 0.61 14.52 -5.23
CA ILE A 58 -0.35 15.58 -4.95
C ILE A 58 0.24 16.48 -3.89
N GLU A 59 0.47 17.73 -4.25
CA GLU A 59 1.00 18.73 -3.33
C GLU A 59 -0.16 19.43 -2.63
N ASP A 60 -0.56 18.91 -1.48
CA ASP A 60 -1.64 19.50 -0.67
C ASP A 60 -1.36 19.21 0.80
N SER A 61 -1.06 20.26 1.56
CA SER A 61 -0.74 20.15 2.98
C SER A 61 -1.94 19.75 3.85
N ASN A 62 -3.15 19.74 3.27
CA ASN A 62 -4.36 19.31 3.98
C ASN A 62 -4.60 17.80 3.91
N ILE A 63 -3.76 17.08 3.16
CA ILE A 63 -3.85 15.63 3.04
C ILE A 63 -2.81 15.00 3.95
N LYS A 64 -3.28 14.21 4.91
CA LYS A 64 -2.43 13.50 5.87
C LYS A 64 -2.94 12.11 6.11
N ALA A 65 -2.06 11.25 6.60
CA ALA A 65 -2.44 9.94 7.09
C ALA A 65 -2.84 10.07 8.57
N GLU A 66 -3.83 9.29 8.97
CA GLU A 66 -4.20 9.17 10.37
C GLU A 66 -4.45 7.71 10.73
N ILE A 67 -4.24 7.39 12.00
CA ILE A 67 -4.51 6.05 12.52
C ILE A 67 -5.93 6.06 13.10
N ASP A 68 -6.79 5.17 12.60
CA ASP A 68 -8.10 4.94 13.20
C ASP A 68 -7.93 3.94 14.35
N PRO A 69 -8.05 4.37 15.61
CA PRO A 69 -7.81 3.49 16.76
C PRO A 69 -8.85 2.38 16.88
N ARG A 70 -10.04 2.55 16.30
CA ARG A 70 -11.09 1.53 16.34
C ARG A 70 -10.79 0.36 15.46
N LEU A 71 -10.13 0.61 14.32
CA LEU A 71 -9.82 -0.40 13.31
C LEU A 71 -8.35 -0.79 13.28
N ASN A 72 -7.52 -0.05 14.02
CA ASN A 72 -6.06 -0.18 13.99
C ASN A 72 -5.51 -0.10 12.56
N GLN A 73 -6.06 0.82 11.77
CA GLN A 73 -5.70 1.05 10.39
C GLN A 73 -5.34 2.51 10.16
N THR A 74 -4.54 2.74 9.11
CA THR A 74 -4.25 4.09 8.65
C THR A 74 -5.17 4.47 7.49
N ASP A 75 -5.69 5.69 7.52
CA ASP A 75 -6.53 6.26 6.48
C ASP A 75 -6.03 7.64 6.10
N LEU A 76 -6.47 8.12 4.93
CA LEU A 76 -6.23 9.49 4.52
C LEU A 76 -7.22 10.42 5.20
N LYS A 77 -6.71 11.53 5.69
CA LYS A 77 -7.50 12.61 6.26
C LYS A 77 -7.37 13.85 5.39
N LEU A 78 -8.50 14.40 5.00
CA LEU A 78 -8.58 15.67 4.30
C LEU A 78 -9.08 16.75 5.24
N SER A 79 -8.30 17.79 5.42
CA SER A 79 -8.69 18.97 6.20
C SER A 79 -9.03 20.09 5.23
N LEU A 80 -10.31 20.33 5.03
CA LEU A 80 -10.80 21.38 4.14
C LEU A 80 -11.00 22.70 4.85
#